data_a4b3e06eef68a841897f2bdb4a3199a0
#
_entry.id   a4b3e06eef68a841897f2bdb4a3199a0
#
_cell.length_a   1.000
_cell.length_b   1.000
_cell.length_c   1.000
_cell.angle_alpha   90.00
_cell.angle_beta   90.00
_cell.angle_gamma   90.00
#
_symmetry.space_group_name_H-M   'P 1'
#
loop_
_entity.id
_entity.type
_entity.pdbx_description
1 polymer ?
#
loop_
_entity_poly.entity_id
_entity_poly.type
_entity_poly.pdbx_seq_one_letter_code
_entity_poly.pdbx_strand_id
1 'polypeptide(L)'
;MLIFDKKILRKKSLPWKGTDEELEKLVDDMGATMEENKGIGISAIQIGVPVRIFLAEYKLFVNPQVKNLSPYKKKHWEQCLSCPNLNVRTSRHHSITMKYDTIENGKWVNKEETFKDWSAVVVQHEYDHLNGFLIEDRGKCYRG
;
A
#
# COMPACT_ATOMS: atom_id res chain seq x y z
N MET A 1 4.36 -9.64 11.91
CA MET A 1 3.00 -9.86 12.46
C MET A 1 2.08 -8.72 12.06
N LEU A 2 0.91 -9.07 11.56
CA LEU A 2 -0.06 -8.06 11.12
C LEU A 2 -0.64 -7.26 12.29
N ILE A 3 -0.77 -5.95 12.07
CA ILE A 3 -1.46 -5.04 12.98
C ILE A 3 -2.94 -4.98 12.59
N PHE A 4 -3.81 -5.13 13.58
CA PHE A 4 -5.26 -4.99 13.42
C PHE A 4 -5.82 -3.77 14.14
N ASP A 5 -5.02 -3.14 15.00
CA ASP A 5 -5.43 -1.97 15.77
C ASP A 5 -5.56 -0.74 14.87
N LYS A 6 -6.79 -0.26 14.70
CA LYS A 6 -7.08 0.90 13.85
C LYS A 6 -6.41 2.18 14.34
N LYS A 7 -6.15 2.32 15.63
CA LYS A 7 -5.44 3.49 16.15
C LYS A 7 -4.02 3.57 15.59
N ILE A 8 -3.38 2.41 15.41
CA ILE A 8 -2.06 2.33 14.79
C ILE A 8 -2.16 2.53 13.29
N LEU A 9 -3.09 1.83 12.63
CA LEU A 9 -3.25 1.86 11.18
C LEU A 9 -3.64 3.24 10.65
N ARG A 10 -4.29 4.07 11.47
CA ARG A 10 -4.71 5.43 11.08
C ARG A 10 -3.62 6.48 11.26
N LYS A 11 -2.45 6.10 11.72
CA LYS A 11 -1.33 7.04 11.82
C LYS A 11 -0.77 7.34 10.43
N LYS A 12 -0.40 8.60 10.22
CA LYS A 12 0.29 9.00 9.01
C LYS A 12 1.74 8.53 9.07
N SER A 13 2.18 7.82 8.06
CA SER A 13 3.56 7.33 7.96
C SER A 13 4.53 8.44 7.57
N LEU A 14 5.76 8.34 8.06
CA LEU A 14 6.81 9.33 7.81
C LEU A 14 7.73 8.87 6.69
N PRO A 15 8.40 9.81 5.99
CA PRO A 15 9.35 9.43 4.95
C PRO A 15 10.43 8.47 5.46
N TRP A 16 10.81 7.53 4.62
CA TRP A 16 11.89 6.61 4.93
C TRP A 16 13.24 7.32 4.85
N LYS A 17 14.05 7.15 5.88
CA LYS A 17 15.40 7.74 5.98
C LYS A 17 16.41 6.74 6.55
N GLY A 18 16.07 5.45 6.56
CA GLY A 18 16.95 4.42 7.10
C GLY A 18 18.03 3.99 6.13
N THR A 19 18.86 3.06 6.59
CA THR A 19 19.93 2.47 5.78
C THR A 19 19.39 1.40 4.85
N ASP A 20 20.19 1.03 3.84
CA ASP A 20 19.81 -0.04 2.92
C ASP A 20 19.64 -1.38 3.65
N GLU A 21 20.46 -1.65 4.66
CA GLU A 21 20.35 -2.87 5.47
C GLU A 21 19.04 -2.91 6.27
N GLU A 22 18.68 -1.78 6.86
CA GLU A 22 17.40 -1.66 7.57
C GLU A 22 16.22 -1.82 6.62
N LEU A 23 16.33 -1.28 5.41
CA LEU A 23 15.30 -1.42 4.38
C LEU A 23 15.13 -2.89 3.98
N GLU A 24 16.23 -3.59 3.73
CA GLU A 24 16.21 -5.00 3.35
C GLU A 24 15.47 -5.84 4.40
N LYS A 25 15.79 -5.64 5.66
CA LYS A 25 15.13 -6.33 6.76
C LYS A 25 13.63 -6.01 6.80
N LEU A 26 13.28 -4.75 6.67
CA LEU A 26 11.88 -4.32 6.69
C LEU A 26 11.11 -4.94 5.52
N VAL A 27 11.66 -4.92 4.33
CA VAL A 27 11.03 -5.48 3.13
C VAL A 27 10.88 -7.00 3.26
N ASP A 28 11.87 -7.68 3.81
CA ASP A 28 11.78 -9.12 4.07
C ASP A 28 10.65 -9.44 5.05
N ASP A 29 10.54 -8.67 6.14
CA ASP A 29 9.47 -8.84 7.14
C ASP A 29 8.09 -8.57 6.53
N MET A 30 7.98 -7.52 5.73
CA MET A 30 6.73 -7.18 5.03
C MET A 30 6.33 -8.28 4.06
N GLY A 31 7.27 -8.74 3.25
CA GLY A 31 7.04 -9.79 2.26
C GLY A 31 6.61 -11.10 2.90
N ALA A 32 7.27 -11.50 4.00
CA ALA A 32 6.92 -12.71 4.73
C ALA A 32 5.49 -12.64 5.29
N THR A 33 5.13 -11.52 5.92
CA THR A 33 3.78 -11.31 6.45
C THR A 33 2.73 -11.31 5.36
N MET A 34 3.03 -10.65 4.23
CA MET A 34 2.14 -10.62 3.08
C MET A 34 1.87 -12.03 2.54
N GLU A 35 2.92 -12.83 2.35
CA GLU A 35 2.79 -14.18 1.82
C GLU A 35 2.08 -15.13 2.78
N GLU A 36 2.36 -15.05 4.07
CA GLU A 36 1.65 -15.84 5.08
C GLU A 36 0.15 -15.62 5.04
N ASN A 37 -0.28 -14.43 4.69
CA ASN A 37 -1.69 -14.04 4.65
C ASN A 37 -2.26 -14.02 3.22
N LYS A 38 -1.51 -14.49 2.24
CA LYS A 38 -1.91 -14.56 0.83
C LYS A 38 -2.32 -13.19 0.27
N GLY A 39 -1.59 -12.14 0.68
CA GLY A 39 -1.85 -10.78 0.24
C GLY A 39 -1.18 -10.47 -1.09
N ILE A 40 -1.70 -9.45 -1.76
CA ILE A 40 -1.17 -8.93 -3.03
C ILE A 40 -0.40 -7.63 -2.82
N GLY A 41 -0.55 -7.03 -1.66
CA GLY A 41 0.17 -5.84 -1.24
C GLY A 41 0.19 -5.72 0.27
N ILE A 42 1.10 -4.91 0.78
CA ILE A 42 1.22 -4.61 2.20
C ILE A 42 1.97 -3.29 2.40
N SER A 43 1.53 -2.49 3.36
CA SER A 43 2.23 -1.27 3.77
C SER A 43 2.96 -1.48 5.08
N ALA A 44 4.07 -0.78 5.28
CA ALA A 44 4.91 -0.96 6.47
C ALA A 44 4.14 -0.75 7.79
N ILE A 45 3.17 0.17 7.81
CA ILE A 45 2.35 0.38 9.02
C ILE A 45 1.59 -0.89 9.43
N GLN A 46 1.27 -1.77 8.48
CA GLN A 46 0.55 -3.01 8.75
C GLN A 46 1.39 -4.03 9.54
N ILE A 47 2.69 -3.82 9.63
CA ILE A 47 3.57 -4.58 10.55
C ILE A 47 4.12 -3.69 11.67
N GLY A 48 3.50 -2.53 11.88
CA GLY A 48 3.81 -1.66 13.00
C GLY A 48 4.93 -0.65 12.77
N VAL A 49 5.40 -0.50 11.55
CA VAL A 49 6.47 0.44 11.20
C VAL A 49 5.89 1.62 10.41
N PRO A 50 5.80 2.83 11.02
CA PRO A 50 5.10 3.96 10.41
C PRO A 50 5.99 4.74 9.43
N VAL A 51 6.42 4.07 8.36
CA VAL A 51 7.24 4.69 7.31
C VAL A 51 6.58 4.55 5.95
N ARG A 52 6.90 5.46 5.03
CA ARG A 52 6.26 5.55 3.72
C ARG A 52 6.85 4.55 2.74
N ILE A 53 6.56 3.27 3.00
CA ILE A 53 7.00 2.14 2.17
C ILE A 53 5.83 1.18 2.01
N PHE A 54 5.64 0.68 0.79
CA PHE A 54 4.71 -0.43 0.57
C PHE A 54 5.19 -1.37 -0.54
N LEU A 55 4.64 -2.56 -0.54
CA LEU A 55 4.77 -3.53 -1.62
C LEU A 55 3.42 -3.64 -2.31
N ALA A 56 3.43 -3.66 -3.63
CA ALA A 56 2.23 -3.87 -4.43
C ALA A 56 2.60 -4.72 -5.64
N GLU A 57 1.94 -5.86 -5.79
CA GLU A 57 2.21 -6.80 -6.90
C GLU A 57 3.71 -7.09 -7.05
N TYR A 58 4.39 -7.35 -5.93
CA TYR A 58 5.83 -7.65 -5.85
C TYR A 58 6.76 -6.50 -6.23
N LYS A 59 6.24 -5.27 -6.30
CA LYS A 59 7.06 -4.06 -6.51
C LYS A 59 7.24 -3.31 -5.21
N LEU A 60 8.43 -2.78 -4.99
CA LEU A 60 8.77 -1.95 -3.83
C LEU A 60 8.56 -0.47 -4.15
N PHE A 61 7.84 0.22 -3.27
CA PHE A 61 7.60 1.66 -3.38
C PHE A 61 8.12 2.35 -2.12
N VAL A 62 9.14 3.18 -2.27
CA VAL A 62 9.74 3.95 -1.16
C VAL A 62 9.46 5.43 -1.40
N ASN A 63 8.92 6.10 -0.38
CA ASN A 63 8.58 7.53 -0.41
C ASN A 63 7.77 7.92 -1.66
N PRO A 64 6.67 7.21 -1.94
CA PRO A 64 5.89 7.47 -3.14
C PRO A 64 5.14 8.80 -3.09
N GLN A 65 4.98 9.42 -4.26
CA GLN A 65 4.21 10.66 -4.44
C GLN A 65 3.24 10.47 -5.60
N VAL A 66 1.98 10.87 -5.38
CA VAL A 66 0.97 10.87 -6.44
C VAL A 66 1.20 12.08 -7.33
N LYS A 67 1.36 11.86 -8.63
CA LYS A 67 1.55 12.90 -9.64
C LYS A 67 0.28 13.21 -10.40
N ASN A 68 -0.54 12.20 -10.66
CA ASN A 68 -1.79 12.38 -11.39
C ASN A 68 -2.78 11.29 -11.02
N LEU A 69 -4.05 11.65 -11.02
CA LEU A 69 -5.17 10.74 -10.83
C LEU A 69 -6.16 10.96 -11.97
N SER A 70 -6.64 9.90 -12.59
CA SER A 70 -7.69 10.05 -13.59
C SER A 70 -8.98 10.58 -12.92
N PRO A 71 -9.77 11.41 -13.60
CA PRO A 71 -11.05 11.84 -13.05
C PRO A 71 -12.08 10.72 -13.02
N TYR A 72 -11.94 9.73 -13.89
CA TYR A 72 -12.83 8.58 -13.96
C TYR A 72 -12.54 7.61 -12.82
N LYS A 73 -13.59 7.19 -12.10
CA LYS A 73 -13.50 6.20 -11.02
C LYS A 73 -14.35 4.99 -11.35
N LYS A 74 -13.89 3.83 -10.92
CA LYS A 74 -14.62 2.57 -10.99
C LYS A 74 -14.83 2.00 -9.59
N LYS A 75 -15.89 1.22 -9.44
CA LYS A 75 -16.14 0.49 -8.20
C LYS A 75 -15.49 -0.88 -8.24
N HIS A 76 -14.93 -1.28 -7.10
CA HIS A 76 -14.25 -2.57 -6.93
C HIS A 76 -14.63 -3.16 -5.58
N TRP A 77 -14.55 -4.48 -5.47
CA TRP A 77 -14.62 -5.14 -4.19
C TRP A 77 -13.21 -5.29 -3.64
N GLU A 78 -13.01 -4.79 -2.42
CA GLU A 78 -11.71 -4.86 -1.76
C GLU A 78 -11.81 -5.50 -0.39
N GLN A 79 -10.72 -6.17 -0.03
CA GLN A 79 -10.48 -6.71 1.29
C GLN A 79 -9.11 -6.22 1.73
N CYS A 80 -8.88 -6.18 3.04
CA CYS A 80 -7.59 -5.79 3.60
C CYS A 80 -7.14 -6.85 4.59
N LEU A 81 -5.86 -7.21 4.57
CA LEU A 81 -5.29 -8.18 5.51
C LEU A 81 -5.51 -7.77 6.96
N SER A 82 -5.48 -6.47 7.24
CA SER A 82 -5.67 -5.92 8.58
C SER A 82 -7.14 -5.76 9.00
N CYS A 83 -8.07 -6.06 8.10
CA CYS A 83 -9.52 -5.95 8.35
C CYS A 83 -10.21 -7.24 7.87
N PRO A 84 -9.97 -8.38 8.53
CA PRO A 84 -10.57 -9.65 8.08
C PRO A 84 -12.10 -9.60 8.19
N ASN A 85 -12.77 -10.31 7.30
CA ASN A 85 -14.23 -10.42 7.22
C ASN A 85 -14.95 -9.12 6.84
N LEU A 86 -14.20 -8.10 6.42
CA LEU A 86 -14.77 -6.86 5.92
C LEU A 86 -14.60 -6.80 4.41
N ASN A 87 -15.72 -6.67 3.69
CA ASN A 87 -15.72 -6.45 2.25
C ASN A 87 -16.21 -5.04 1.99
N VAL A 88 -15.49 -4.27 1.19
CA VAL A 88 -15.83 -2.88 0.92
C VAL A 88 -15.98 -2.68 -0.58
N ARG A 89 -17.10 -2.09 -0.99
CA ARG A 89 -17.34 -1.68 -2.36
C ARG A 89 -16.71 -0.30 -2.54
N THR A 90 -15.44 -0.27 -2.90
CA THR A 90 -14.67 0.97 -3.01
C THR A 90 -14.88 1.65 -4.35
N SER A 91 -14.66 2.96 -4.37
CA SER A 91 -14.58 3.76 -5.59
C SER A 91 -13.13 4.22 -5.74
N ARG A 92 -12.48 3.79 -6.83
CA ARG A 92 -11.06 4.07 -7.07
C ARG A 92 -10.86 4.75 -8.41
N HIS A 93 -9.87 5.62 -8.48
CA HIS A 93 -9.44 6.19 -9.76
C HIS A 93 -9.01 5.07 -10.70
N HIS A 94 -9.41 5.16 -11.97
CA HIS A 94 -9.08 4.16 -12.98
C HIS A 94 -7.57 4.07 -13.23
N SER A 95 -6.87 5.22 -13.16
CA SER A 95 -5.42 5.24 -13.26
C SER A 95 -4.80 6.20 -12.26
N ILE A 96 -3.58 5.90 -11.88
CA ILE A 96 -2.78 6.72 -10.98
C ILE A 96 -1.35 6.75 -11.50
N THR A 97 -0.77 7.96 -11.57
CA THR A 97 0.65 8.13 -11.88
C THR A 97 1.38 8.42 -10.58
N MET A 98 2.41 7.66 -10.32
CA MET A 98 3.15 7.74 -9.06
C MET A 98 4.63 7.83 -9.32
N LYS A 99 5.29 8.73 -8.59
CA LYS A 99 6.74 8.86 -8.56
C LYS A 99 7.24 8.24 -7.25
N TYR A 100 8.23 7.38 -7.33
CA TYR A 100 8.73 6.67 -6.16
C TYR A 100 10.17 6.21 -6.35
N ASP A 101 10.84 5.93 -5.23
CA ASP A 101 12.15 5.31 -5.23
C ASP A 101 11.99 3.80 -5.06
N THR A 102 12.83 3.06 -5.74
CA THR A 102 12.87 1.61 -5.63
C THR A 102 14.29 1.11 -5.88
N ILE A 103 14.49 -0.20 -5.73
CA ILE A 103 15.78 -0.82 -5.99
C ILE A 103 15.62 -1.79 -7.16
N GLU A 104 16.46 -1.61 -8.19
CA GLU A 104 16.52 -2.51 -9.34
C GLU A 104 17.97 -2.91 -9.57
N ASN A 105 18.23 -4.21 -9.68
CA ASN A 105 19.58 -4.75 -9.89
C ASN A 105 20.58 -4.24 -8.83
N GLY A 106 20.14 -4.14 -7.58
CA GLY A 106 20.95 -3.69 -6.45
C GLY A 106 21.23 -2.19 -6.39
N LYS A 107 20.56 -1.40 -7.23
CA LYS A 107 20.75 0.06 -7.27
C LYS A 107 19.46 0.80 -7.03
N TRP A 108 19.57 1.95 -6.36
CA TRP A 108 18.45 2.88 -6.20
C TRP A 108 18.08 3.52 -7.54
N VAL A 109 16.78 3.50 -7.85
CA VAL A 109 16.22 4.09 -9.07
C VAL A 109 15.01 4.91 -8.67
N ASN A 110 14.86 6.11 -9.24
CA ASN A 110 13.65 6.90 -9.13
C ASN A 110 12.80 6.62 -10.37
N LYS A 111 11.55 6.25 -10.15
CA LYS A 111 10.62 5.90 -11.23
C LYS A 111 9.38 6.76 -11.18
N GLU A 112 8.81 7.00 -12.35
CA GLU A 112 7.49 7.60 -12.48
C GLU A 112 6.69 6.68 -13.40
N GLU A 113 5.63 6.07 -12.85
CA GLU A 113 4.84 5.08 -13.58
C GLU A 113 3.35 5.37 -13.45
N THR A 114 2.61 5.03 -14.50
CA THR A 114 1.15 5.06 -14.50
C THR A 114 0.62 3.64 -14.36
N PHE A 115 -0.21 3.43 -13.37
CA PHE A 115 -0.88 2.16 -13.10
C PHE A 115 -2.35 2.29 -13.48
N LYS A 116 -2.92 1.23 -14.04
CA LYS A 116 -4.31 1.20 -14.52
C LYS A 116 -5.02 -0.05 -14.02
N ASP A 117 -6.35 0.00 -14.02
CA ASP A 117 -7.21 -1.13 -13.69
C ASP A 117 -6.90 -1.70 -12.31
N TRP A 118 -6.73 -3.01 -12.18
CA TRP A 118 -6.49 -3.65 -10.89
C TRP A 118 -5.17 -3.19 -10.23
N SER A 119 -4.12 -2.99 -11.02
CA SER A 119 -2.85 -2.47 -10.49
C SER A 119 -3.04 -1.10 -9.84
N ALA A 120 -3.87 -0.24 -10.45
CA ALA A 120 -4.20 1.05 -9.86
C ALA A 120 -4.96 0.90 -8.54
N VAL A 121 -5.84 -0.08 -8.43
CA VAL A 121 -6.57 -0.36 -7.18
C VAL A 121 -5.59 -0.74 -6.07
N VAL A 122 -4.69 -1.68 -6.34
CA VAL A 122 -3.72 -2.15 -5.34
C VAL A 122 -2.81 -1.01 -4.88
N VAL A 123 -2.28 -0.24 -5.82
CA VAL A 123 -1.40 0.90 -5.51
C VAL A 123 -2.13 1.95 -4.67
N GLN A 124 -3.36 2.30 -5.01
CA GLN A 124 -4.15 3.26 -4.23
C GLN A 124 -4.47 2.74 -2.83
N HIS A 125 -4.79 1.44 -2.71
CA HIS A 125 -5.06 0.80 -1.43
C HIS A 125 -3.84 0.93 -0.50
N GLU A 126 -2.65 0.58 -0.99
CA GLU A 126 -1.43 0.64 -0.18
C GLU A 126 -1.01 2.09 0.10
N TYR A 127 -1.17 2.97 -0.87
CA TYR A 127 -0.88 4.39 -0.66
C TYR A 127 -1.78 5.01 0.42
N ASP A 128 -3.06 4.60 0.46
CA ASP A 128 -3.99 5.06 1.50
C ASP A 128 -3.46 4.75 2.90
N HIS A 129 -2.87 3.56 3.11
CA HIS A 129 -2.31 3.20 4.41
C HIS A 129 -1.20 4.17 4.85
N LEU A 130 -0.44 4.74 3.92
CA LEU A 130 0.61 5.71 4.25
C LEU A 130 0.05 7.00 4.83
N ASN A 131 -1.20 7.30 4.55
CA ASN A 131 -1.90 8.50 5.02
C ASN A 131 -2.96 8.21 6.08
N GLY A 132 -3.01 6.97 6.57
CA GLY A 132 -3.92 6.58 7.63
C GLY A 132 -5.35 6.29 7.18
N PHE A 133 -5.58 6.10 5.88
CA PHE A 133 -6.89 5.72 5.34
C PHE A 133 -7.02 4.21 5.26
N LEU A 134 -8.22 3.73 5.56
CA LEU A 134 -8.58 2.32 5.47
C LEU A 134 -9.61 2.13 4.35
N ILE A 135 -9.81 0.87 3.92
CA ILE A 135 -10.77 0.61 2.82
C ILE A 135 -12.18 1.09 3.13
N GLU A 136 -12.58 1.03 4.40
CA GLU A 136 -13.90 1.48 4.86
C GLU A 136 -14.12 2.99 4.64
N ASP A 137 -13.04 3.76 4.47
CA ASP A 137 -13.12 5.19 4.15
C ASP A 137 -13.40 5.43 2.65
N ARG A 138 -13.33 4.39 1.83
CA ARG A 138 -13.42 4.49 0.37
C ARG A 138 -14.68 3.89 -0.23
N GLY A 139 -15.61 3.42 0.59
CA GLY A 139 -16.83 2.85 0.06
C GLY A 139 -17.75 2.24 1.09
N LYS A 140 -18.76 1.56 0.61
CA LYS A 140 -19.77 0.93 1.45
C LYS A 140 -19.27 -0.41 1.97
N CYS A 141 -19.42 -0.62 3.27
CA CYS A 141 -18.93 -1.80 3.96
C CYS A 141 -19.99 -2.90 4.03
N TYR A 142 -19.55 -4.13 3.83
CA TYR A 142 -20.35 -5.33 3.98
C TYR A 142 -19.54 -6.34 4.81
N ARG A 143 -20.19 -6.99 5.76
CA ARG A 143 -19.55 -8.02 6.56
C ARG A 143 -19.90 -9.38 5.98
N GLY A 144 -18.87 -10.20 5.76
CA GLY A 144 -19.02 -11.54 5.22
C GLY A 144 -18.77 -12.64 6.23
#